data_598d28d63b5bdb230e8d38c23953c228
#
_entry.id   598d28d63b5bdb230e8d38c23953c228
#
_cell.length_a   1.000
_cell.length_b   1.000
_cell.length_c   1.000
_cell.angle_alpha   90.00
_cell.angle_beta   90.00
_cell.angle_gamma   90.00
#
_symmetry.space_group_name_H-M   'P 1'
#
loop_
_entity.id
_entity.type
_entity.pdbx_description
1 polymer ?
#
loop_
_entity_poly.entity_id
_entity_poly.type
_entity_poly.pdbx_seq_one_letter_code
_entity_poly.pdbx_strand_id
1 'polypeptide(L)'
;MDLMIDTTGVDFQVSSPFAPRLDKDGNVRRDKQGGTNLPLQAVQLVAWTKAGSETLLVTVATDNPPELTQRQSVTIEGLQAMPWVSDGKPKVAFRARSVVPVSAPKSAPAAKQQQA
;
A
#
# COMPACT_ATOMS: atom_id res chain seq x y z
N MET A 1 17.69 7.18 -0.38
CA MET A 1 17.62 6.77 1.05
C MET A 1 16.20 6.36 1.36
N ASP A 2 16.04 5.18 1.92
CA ASP A 2 14.71 4.68 2.26
C ASP A 2 14.44 4.96 3.73
N LEU A 3 13.25 5.47 4.00
CA LEU A 3 12.86 5.83 5.35
C LEU A 3 11.73 4.91 5.81
N MET A 4 11.93 4.27 6.94
CA MET A 4 10.87 3.48 7.56
C MET A 4 9.84 4.41 8.17
N ILE A 5 8.56 4.11 7.93
CA ILE A 5 7.47 4.95 8.39
C ILE A 5 6.76 4.27 9.55
N ASP A 6 6.59 5.02 10.64
CA ASP A 6 5.82 4.56 11.77
C ASP A 6 4.33 4.79 11.47
N THR A 7 3.58 3.70 11.38
CA THR A 7 2.16 3.76 11.05
C THR A 7 1.26 3.72 12.28
N THR A 8 1.83 3.85 13.46
CA THR A 8 1.05 3.87 14.70
C THR A 8 0.05 5.02 14.68
N GLY A 9 -1.21 4.73 14.97
CA GLY A 9 -2.24 5.76 14.98
C GLY A 9 -2.76 6.17 13.62
N VAL A 10 -2.35 5.47 12.55
CA VAL A 10 -2.83 5.76 11.22
C VAL A 10 -3.72 4.61 10.75
N ASP A 11 -4.92 4.94 10.28
CA ASP A 11 -5.83 3.96 9.72
C ASP A 11 -5.74 4.00 8.21
N PHE A 12 -5.65 2.83 7.58
CA PHE A 12 -5.55 2.75 6.13
C PHE A 12 -6.77 2.05 5.56
N GLN A 13 -7.30 2.61 4.47
CA GLN A 13 -8.41 2.01 3.74
C GLN A 13 -8.06 1.96 2.26
N VAL A 14 -8.59 0.96 1.56
CA VAL A 14 -8.35 0.79 0.13
C VAL A 14 -9.12 1.84 -0.65
N SER A 15 -8.43 2.56 -1.50
CA SER A 15 -9.07 3.45 -2.49
C SER A 15 -9.19 2.73 -3.83
N SER A 16 -8.13 2.05 -4.27
CA SER A 16 -8.17 1.20 -5.46
C SER A 16 -7.42 -0.09 -5.17
N PRO A 17 -7.96 -1.24 -5.54
CA PRO A 17 -7.31 -2.53 -5.23
C PRO A 17 -6.00 -2.70 -5.97
N PHE A 18 -5.28 -3.78 -5.64
CA PHE A 18 -4.01 -4.09 -6.27
C PHE A 18 -4.14 -4.20 -7.78
N ALA A 19 -3.16 -3.62 -8.48
CA ALA A 19 -3.03 -3.76 -9.92
C ALA A 19 -1.55 -3.89 -10.25
N PRO A 20 -1.18 -4.65 -11.28
CA PRO A 20 0.22 -4.78 -11.64
C PRO A 20 0.78 -3.45 -12.12
N ARG A 21 2.04 -3.19 -11.75
CA ARG A 21 2.75 -2.03 -12.27
C ARG A 21 3.36 -2.41 -13.60
N LEU A 22 3.11 -1.58 -14.60
CA LEU A 22 3.59 -1.83 -15.95
C LEU A 22 4.68 -0.86 -16.31
N ASP A 23 5.63 -1.32 -17.13
CA ASP A 23 6.62 -0.43 -17.71
C ASP A 23 6.02 0.24 -18.96
N LYS A 24 6.82 1.06 -19.63
CA LYS A 24 6.33 1.80 -20.79
C LYS A 24 5.95 0.91 -21.96
N ASP A 25 6.45 -0.33 -21.97
CA ASP A 25 6.14 -1.29 -23.03
C ASP A 25 4.96 -2.19 -22.67
N GLY A 26 4.33 -1.98 -21.53
CA GLY A 26 3.18 -2.76 -21.10
C GLY A 26 3.54 -4.04 -20.38
N ASN A 27 4.82 -4.28 -20.10
CA ASN A 27 5.24 -5.48 -19.36
C ASN A 27 5.21 -5.23 -17.86
N VAL A 28 4.91 -6.30 -17.10
CA VAL A 28 4.86 -6.19 -15.65
C VAL A 28 6.27 -5.93 -15.11
N ARG A 29 6.39 -4.89 -14.28
CA ARG A 29 7.66 -4.57 -13.64
C ARG A 29 7.93 -5.58 -12.54
N ARG A 30 9.22 -5.89 -12.34
CA ARG A 30 9.63 -6.87 -11.33
C ARG A 30 10.56 -6.23 -10.32
N ASP A 31 10.57 -6.82 -9.12
CA ASP A 31 11.33 -6.31 -7.99
C ASP A 31 12.81 -6.65 -8.15
N LYS A 32 13.55 -5.76 -8.77
CA LYS A 32 15.00 -5.91 -8.88
C LYS A 32 15.70 -5.28 -7.70
N GLN A 33 15.13 -4.23 -7.16
CA GLN A 33 15.74 -3.51 -6.04
C GLN A 33 15.76 -4.35 -4.78
N GLY A 34 14.67 -5.06 -4.47
CA GLY A 34 14.62 -5.94 -3.31
C GLY A 34 15.20 -7.32 -3.56
N GLY A 35 15.55 -7.63 -4.81
CA GLY A 35 16.18 -8.90 -5.15
C GLY A 35 15.27 -10.10 -5.25
N THR A 36 13.96 -9.94 -5.10
CA THR A 36 13.03 -11.08 -5.14
C THR A 36 12.61 -11.45 -6.55
N ASN A 37 12.74 -10.53 -7.49
CA ASN A 37 12.27 -10.67 -8.88
C ASN A 37 10.78 -10.98 -8.99
N LEU A 38 10.01 -10.72 -7.95
CA LEU A 38 8.56 -10.89 -7.97
C LEU A 38 7.90 -9.73 -8.72
N PRO A 39 6.71 -9.96 -9.29
CA PRO A 39 5.98 -8.87 -9.92
C PRO A 39 5.68 -7.75 -8.93
N LEU A 40 5.75 -6.51 -9.40
CA LEU A 40 5.38 -5.36 -8.57
C LEU A 40 3.90 -5.07 -8.76
N GLN A 41 3.19 -4.99 -7.65
CA GLN A 41 1.78 -4.64 -7.61
C GLN A 41 1.65 -3.34 -6.84
N ALA A 42 0.68 -2.53 -7.20
CA ALA A 42 0.44 -1.27 -6.48
C ALA A 42 -1.00 -1.22 -6.01
N VAL A 43 -1.19 -0.73 -4.81
CA VAL A 43 -2.52 -0.51 -4.24
C VAL A 43 -2.61 0.95 -3.83
N GLN A 44 -3.74 1.57 -4.09
CA GLN A 44 -3.96 2.95 -3.67
C GLN A 44 -4.71 2.94 -2.34
N LEU A 45 -4.15 3.62 -1.36
CA LEU A 45 -4.69 3.64 0.00
C LEU A 45 -4.94 5.06 0.44
N VAL A 46 -5.94 5.23 1.31
CA VAL A 46 -6.16 6.47 2.03
C VAL A 46 -5.67 6.26 3.45
N ALA A 47 -4.79 7.15 3.89
CA ALA A 47 -4.28 7.14 5.26
C ALA A 47 -5.02 8.19 6.05
N TRP A 48 -5.67 7.79 7.15
CA TRP A 48 -6.42 8.68 8.01
C TRP A 48 -5.64 8.94 9.29
N THR A 49 -5.40 10.22 9.55
CA THR A 49 -4.71 10.65 10.76
C THR A 49 -5.54 11.73 11.44
N LYS A 50 -5.09 12.19 12.59
CA LYS A 50 -5.77 13.30 13.27
C LYS A 50 -5.75 14.59 12.45
N ALA A 51 -4.76 14.71 11.57
CA ALA A 51 -4.64 15.92 10.74
C ALA A 51 -5.46 15.83 9.46
N GLY A 52 -6.07 14.69 9.16
CA GLY A 52 -6.87 14.52 7.95
C GLY A 52 -6.49 13.26 7.21
N SER A 53 -6.68 13.26 5.89
CA SER A 53 -6.40 12.10 5.07
C SER A 53 -5.44 12.41 3.94
N GLU A 54 -4.69 11.41 3.53
CA GLU A 54 -3.79 11.49 2.39
C GLU A 54 -3.91 10.21 1.57
N THR A 55 -3.75 10.35 0.26
CA THR A 55 -3.77 9.20 -0.64
C THR A 55 -2.34 8.76 -0.93
N LEU A 56 -2.09 7.47 -0.80
CA LEU A 56 -0.78 6.89 -1.05
C LEU A 56 -0.89 5.78 -2.08
N LEU A 57 0.08 5.72 -3.00
CA LEU A 57 0.21 4.58 -3.89
C LEU A 57 1.35 3.73 -3.34
N VAL A 58 1.04 2.53 -2.88
CA VAL A 58 2.01 1.64 -2.21
C VAL A 58 2.33 0.47 -3.13
N THR A 59 3.61 0.25 -3.37
CA THR A 59 4.09 -0.86 -4.20
C THR A 59 4.52 -2.02 -3.32
N VAL A 60 4.08 -3.22 -3.67
CA VAL A 60 4.44 -4.46 -2.99
C VAL A 60 4.92 -5.45 -4.03
N ALA A 61 6.03 -6.13 -3.73
CA ALA A 61 6.55 -7.18 -4.61
C ALA A 61 5.88 -8.49 -4.23
N THR A 62 4.95 -8.95 -5.04
CA THR A 62 4.22 -10.19 -4.77
C THR A 62 3.58 -10.72 -6.05
N ASP A 63 3.55 -12.03 -6.20
CA ASP A 63 2.83 -12.66 -7.30
C ASP A 63 1.42 -13.07 -6.88
N ASN A 64 1.05 -12.85 -5.64
CA ASN A 64 -0.25 -13.27 -5.11
C ASN A 64 -0.79 -12.21 -4.16
N PRO A 65 -1.15 -11.01 -4.66
CA PRO A 65 -1.69 -9.98 -3.77
C PRO A 65 -3.05 -10.39 -3.21
N PRO A 66 -3.37 -9.98 -1.98
CA PRO A 66 -4.69 -10.27 -1.44
C PRO A 66 -5.77 -9.57 -2.24
N GLU A 67 -6.94 -10.17 -2.30
CA GLU A 67 -8.10 -9.53 -2.89
C GLU A 67 -8.63 -8.48 -1.94
N LEU A 68 -8.64 -7.24 -2.39
CA LEU A 68 -9.09 -6.13 -1.57
C LEU A 68 -10.23 -5.43 -2.30
N THR A 69 -11.16 -4.89 -1.52
CA THR A 69 -12.25 -4.11 -2.06
C THR A 69 -12.13 -2.67 -1.61
N GLN A 70 -12.76 -1.78 -2.35
CA GLN A 70 -12.74 -0.36 -2.02
C GLN A 70 -13.30 -0.13 -0.62
N ARG A 71 -12.65 0.74 0.14
CA ARG A 71 -13.00 1.10 1.52
C ARG A 71 -12.68 0.04 2.56
N GLN A 72 -12.09 -1.07 2.16
CA GLN A 72 -11.69 -2.09 3.11
C GLN A 72 -10.51 -1.60 3.95
N SER A 73 -10.56 -1.85 5.25
CA SER A 73 -9.45 -1.49 6.15
C SER A 73 -8.30 -2.47 5.98
N VAL A 74 -7.09 -1.95 5.96
CA VAL A 74 -5.89 -2.77 5.77
C VAL A 74 -4.81 -2.36 6.77
N THR A 75 -3.87 -3.27 6.97
CA THR A 75 -2.65 -3.03 7.74
C THR A 75 -1.47 -3.12 6.80
N ILE A 76 -0.50 -2.22 6.95
CA ILE A 76 0.71 -2.21 6.15
C ILE A 76 1.87 -2.67 7.01
N GLU A 77 2.66 -3.61 6.51
CA GLU A 77 3.88 -4.04 7.16
C GLU A 77 5.08 -3.53 6.37
N GLY A 78 6.03 -2.91 7.08
CA GLY A 78 7.27 -2.49 6.49
C GLY A 78 7.12 -1.35 5.49
N LEU A 79 6.27 -0.37 5.81
CA LEU A 79 6.09 0.78 4.92
C LEU A 79 7.36 1.62 4.88
N GLN A 80 7.83 1.90 3.70
CA GLN A 80 9.00 2.73 3.45
C GLN A 80 8.67 3.86 2.50
N ALA A 81 9.25 5.02 2.74
CA ALA A 81 9.19 6.14 1.83
C ALA A 81 10.54 6.25 1.12
N MET A 82 10.51 6.39 -0.20
CA MET A 82 11.71 6.53 -1.02
C MET A 82 11.65 7.86 -1.73
N PRO A 83 12.21 8.92 -1.12
CA PRO A 83 12.22 10.24 -1.76
C PRO A 83 13.11 10.24 -3.00
N TRP A 84 12.69 10.96 -4.02
CA TRP A 84 13.49 11.11 -5.24
C TRP A 84 13.15 12.43 -5.92
N VAL A 85 13.94 12.80 -6.90
CA VAL A 85 13.74 14.06 -7.63
C VAL A 85 13.51 13.73 -9.09
N SER A 86 12.47 14.32 -9.67
CA SER A 86 12.16 14.20 -11.08
C SER A 86 11.87 15.59 -11.63
N ASP A 87 12.57 15.98 -12.70
CA ASP A 87 12.40 17.30 -13.32
C ASP A 87 12.54 18.44 -12.31
N GLY A 88 13.47 18.30 -11.37
CA GLY A 88 13.69 19.31 -10.33
C GLY A 88 12.67 19.35 -9.25
N LYS A 89 11.68 18.45 -9.25
CA LYS A 89 10.62 18.41 -8.25
C LYS A 89 10.80 17.23 -7.32
N PRO A 90 10.67 17.43 -6.00
CA PRO A 90 10.75 16.32 -5.07
C PRO A 90 9.50 15.45 -5.18
N LYS A 91 9.70 14.15 -5.15
CA LYS A 91 8.63 13.16 -5.16
C LYS A 91 8.94 12.08 -4.15
N VAL A 92 7.91 11.35 -3.75
CA VAL A 92 8.06 10.24 -2.81
C VAL A 92 7.34 9.04 -3.36
N ALA A 93 8.05 7.91 -3.43
CA ALA A 93 7.46 6.63 -3.73
C ALA A 93 7.30 5.87 -2.42
N PHE A 94 6.25 5.06 -2.32
CA PHE A 94 6.02 4.23 -1.14
C PHE A 94 6.11 2.78 -1.51
N ARG A 95 6.71 2.00 -0.63
CA ARG A 95 6.88 0.58 -0.79
C ARG A 95 6.60 -0.10 0.54
N ALA A 96 6.02 -1.28 0.51
CA ALA A 96 5.76 -2.04 1.72
C ALA A 96 6.10 -3.50 1.49
N ARG A 97 6.38 -4.21 2.59
CA ARG A 97 6.59 -5.64 2.54
C ARG A 97 5.27 -6.35 2.28
N SER A 98 4.19 -5.89 2.88
CA SER A 98 2.87 -6.44 2.64
C SER A 98 1.79 -5.45 3.02
N VAL A 99 0.62 -5.61 2.41
CA VAL A 99 -0.61 -4.90 2.75
C VAL A 99 -1.68 -5.97 2.86
N VAL A 100 -2.25 -6.12 4.05
CA VAL A 100 -3.20 -7.19 4.31
C VAL A 100 -4.49 -6.62 4.88
N PRO A 101 -5.64 -7.27 4.62
CA PRO A 101 -6.88 -6.81 5.22
C PRO A 101 -6.82 -6.96 6.73
N VAL A 102 -7.43 -6.02 7.42
CA VAL A 102 -7.57 -6.12 8.86
C VAL A 102 -8.54 -7.27 9.13
N SER A 103 -8.08 -8.23 9.91
CA SER A 103 -8.95 -9.35 10.28
C SER A 103 -10.06 -8.84 11.15
N ALA A 104 -11.28 -8.95 10.70
CA ALA A 104 -12.39 -8.62 11.54
C ALA A 104 -12.38 -9.59 12.72
N PRO A 105 -12.62 -9.11 13.92
CA PRO A 105 -12.83 -10.02 15.04
C PRO A 105 -13.95 -10.96 14.66
N LYS A 106 -13.80 -12.17 14.97
CA LYS A 106 -14.82 -13.14 14.62
C LYS A 106 -16.16 -12.84 15.22
N SER A 107 -16.12 -11.90 16.10
CA SER A 107 -17.36 -11.41 16.53
C SER A 107 -17.65 -10.21 15.78
N ALA A 108 -17.78 -9.90 15.18
CA ALA A 108 -17.80 -8.70 14.75
C ALA A 108 -18.43 -8.28 13.69
N PRO A 109 -18.24 -8.48 14.07
CA PRO A 109 -18.37 -8.08 13.23
C PRO A 109 -18.62 -7.33 12.69
N ALA A 110 -18.61 -7.18 12.58
CA ALA A 110 -18.23 -6.69 12.11
C ALA A 110 -18.53 -6.04 11.67
N ALA A 111 -18.78 -5.80 11.94
CA ALA A 111 -18.54 -5.26 11.76
C ALA A 111 -18.87 -4.61 11.58
N LYS A 112 -19.16 -4.43 11.84
CA LYS A 112 -18.94 -3.93 11.94
C LYS A 112 -19.06 -3.38 11.73
N GLN A 113 -19.24 -3.19 11.73
CA GLN A 113 -18.80 -2.82 11.78
C GLN A 113 -18.84 -2.33 11.53
N GLN A 114 -19.22 -2.04 11.57
CA GLN A 114 -18.78 -1.69 11.51
C GLN A 114 -18.83 -1.31 11.32
N GLN A 115 -19.25 -1.04 11.41
CA GLN A 115 -18.81 -0.84 11.36
C GLN A 115 -18.80 -0.65 11.26
N ALA A 116 -19.25 -0.43 11.24
CA ALA A 116 -18.70 -0.33 11.22
C ALA A 116 -18.73 -0.18 11.18
#